data_823d1e5cfe96a0d7abbff4ecf5213bc7
#
_entry.id   823d1e5cfe96a0d7abbff4ecf5213bc7
#
_cell.length_a   1.000
_cell.length_b   1.000
_cell.length_c   1.000
_cell.angle_alpha   90.00
_cell.angle_beta   90.00
_cell.angle_gamma   90.00
#
_symmetry.space_group_name_H-M   'P 1'
#
loop_
_entity.id
_entity.type
_entity.pdbx_description
1 polymer ?
#
loop_
_entity_poly.entity_id
_entity_poly.type
_entity_poly.pdbx_seq_one_letter_code
_entity_poly.pdbx_strand_id
1 'polypeptide(L)'
;HFCSNSSEMKKMVARDFEDLLLCTIPVFDKLLPEPHNTSVTTLLFLLCHWHGLAKLHMHTDDMLELMESVTVSLGNHLRVFTTETCTAFSTKELCCETEAQIRHHGHESNHRISSSHQNNTQAASRKARTLNLQTYKLHALGDYVKTMSNSGHSSGQKTG
;
A
#
# COMPACT_ATOMS: atom_id res chain seq x y z
N HIS A 1 -4.15 18.83 -6.91
CA HIS A 1 -4.61 19.61 -5.74
C HIS A 1 -5.74 18.85 -5.05
N PHE A 2 -5.51 18.37 -3.84
CA PHE A 2 -6.53 17.69 -3.06
C PHE A 2 -7.54 18.73 -2.53
N CYS A 3 -8.82 18.48 -2.75
CA CYS A 3 -9.91 19.35 -2.31
C CYS A 3 -10.17 19.27 -0.80
N SER A 4 -9.70 18.20 -0.15
CA SER A 4 -9.88 17.90 1.28
C SER A 4 -8.66 17.20 1.85
N ASN A 5 -8.63 17.03 3.16
CA ASN A 5 -7.59 16.27 3.84
C ASN A 5 -7.55 14.84 3.30
N SER A 6 -6.38 14.38 2.86
CA SER A 6 -6.19 13.05 2.26
C SER A 6 -6.63 11.91 3.20
N SER A 7 -6.54 12.10 4.52
CA SER A 7 -7.01 11.12 5.51
C SER A 7 -8.54 11.00 5.60
N GLU A 8 -9.27 11.95 5.06
CA GLU A 8 -10.74 12.00 5.09
C GLU A 8 -11.37 11.59 3.75
N MET A 9 -10.56 11.32 2.72
CA MET A 9 -11.03 10.94 1.40
C MET A 9 -11.66 9.55 1.45
N LYS A 10 -12.98 9.46 1.21
CA LYS A 10 -13.75 8.21 1.28
C LYS A 10 -13.80 7.44 -0.04
N LYS A 11 -13.67 8.15 -1.17
CA LYS A 11 -13.71 7.56 -2.51
C LYS A 11 -12.55 8.10 -3.32
N MET A 12 -11.44 7.37 -3.31
CA MET A 12 -10.24 7.70 -4.08
C MET A 12 -10.25 6.96 -5.41
N VAL A 13 -9.93 7.66 -6.48
CA VAL A 13 -9.66 7.07 -7.80
C VAL A 13 -8.16 6.83 -7.97
N ALA A 14 -7.78 6.05 -8.98
CA ALA A 14 -6.38 5.67 -9.21
C ALA A 14 -5.44 6.88 -9.26
N ARG A 15 -5.87 7.98 -9.87
CA ARG A 15 -5.11 9.22 -9.96
C ARG A 15 -4.80 9.84 -8.60
N ASP A 16 -5.74 9.78 -7.66
CA ASP A 16 -5.51 10.33 -6.31
C ASP A 16 -4.40 9.57 -5.58
N PHE A 17 -4.32 8.24 -5.78
CA PHE A 17 -3.23 7.42 -5.23
C PHE A 17 -1.89 7.74 -5.88
N GLU A 18 -1.86 8.04 -7.18
CA GLU A 18 -0.65 8.49 -7.89
C GLU A 18 -0.15 9.83 -7.33
N ASP A 19 -1.04 10.80 -7.19
CA ASP A 19 -0.72 12.11 -6.64
C ASP A 19 -0.24 12.00 -5.18
N LEU A 20 -0.87 11.14 -4.38
CA LEU A 20 -0.40 10.84 -3.02
C LEU A 20 1.01 10.24 -3.03
N LEU A 21 1.28 9.26 -3.88
CA LEU A 21 2.59 8.63 -3.97
C LEU A 21 3.69 9.65 -4.31
N LEU A 22 3.43 10.54 -5.27
CA LEU A 22 4.37 11.59 -5.65
C LEU A 22 4.62 12.61 -4.53
N CYS A 23 3.60 12.90 -3.74
CA CYS A 23 3.70 13.86 -2.63
C CYS A 23 4.30 13.23 -1.35
N THR A 24 4.37 11.90 -1.24
CA THR A 24 4.84 11.24 0.00
C THR A 24 6.31 11.47 0.28
N ILE A 25 7.19 11.46 -0.71
CA ILE A 25 8.64 11.59 -0.51
C ILE A 25 8.99 12.87 0.26
N PRO A 26 8.59 14.08 -0.21
CA PRO A 26 8.90 15.31 0.53
C PRO A 26 8.19 15.41 1.89
N VAL A 27 7.06 14.73 2.07
CA VAL A 27 6.32 14.74 3.35
C VAL A 27 7.02 13.85 4.38
N PHE A 28 7.60 12.72 3.96
CA PHE A 28 8.27 11.79 4.86
C PHE A 28 9.75 12.14 5.09
N ASP A 29 10.35 13.06 4.30
CA ASP A 29 11.74 13.46 4.51
C ASP A 29 11.93 14.03 5.92
N LYS A 30 12.85 13.45 6.67
CA LYS A 30 13.18 13.79 8.06
C LYS A 30 12.04 13.66 9.08
N LEU A 31 10.97 12.92 8.73
CA LEU A 31 9.87 12.65 9.65
C LEU A 31 10.24 11.60 10.70
N LEU A 32 11.08 10.64 10.32
CA LEU A 32 11.50 9.54 11.17
C LEU A 32 12.98 9.70 11.57
N PRO A 33 13.39 9.17 12.74
CA PRO A 33 14.81 9.11 13.09
C PRO A 33 15.57 8.15 12.16
N GLU A 34 16.87 8.38 11.96
CA GLU A 34 17.72 7.44 11.25
C GLU A 34 17.92 6.14 12.07
N PRO A 35 18.01 4.97 11.43
CA PRO A 35 18.08 4.72 9.97
C PRO A 35 16.71 4.61 9.27
N HIS A 36 15.59 4.73 10.00
CA HIS A 36 14.25 4.50 9.48
C HIS A 36 13.83 5.54 8.43
N ASN A 37 14.30 6.79 8.55
CA ASN A 37 14.01 7.83 7.57
C ASN A 37 14.58 7.46 6.18
N THR A 38 15.85 7.07 6.14
CA THR A 38 16.49 6.61 4.90
C THR A 38 15.80 5.36 4.33
N SER A 39 15.43 4.41 5.17
CA SER A 39 14.69 3.19 4.73
C SER A 39 13.35 3.52 4.09
N VAL A 40 12.56 4.41 4.71
CA VAL A 40 11.24 4.80 4.19
C VAL A 40 11.35 5.62 2.92
N THR A 41 12.24 6.60 2.86
CA THR A 41 12.41 7.43 1.66
C THR A 41 12.92 6.61 0.47
N THR A 42 13.83 5.66 0.69
CA THR A 42 14.28 4.72 -0.34
C THR A 42 13.13 3.84 -0.83
N LEU A 43 12.31 3.31 0.08
CA LEU A 43 11.15 2.50 -0.27
C LEU A 43 10.14 3.29 -1.11
N LEU A 44 9.82 4.52 -0.71
CA LEU A 44 8.93 5.41 -1.45
C LEU A 44 9.47 5.74 -2.84
N PHE A 45 10.78 6.00 -2.95
CA PHE A 45 11.43 6.24 -4.24
C PHE A 45 11.31 5.01 -5.16
N LEU A 46 11.58 3.80 -4.66
CA LEU A 46 11.43 2.56 -5.43
C LEU A 46 9.98 2.34 -5.88
N LEU A 47 9.00 2.64 -5.04
CA LEU A 47 7.58 2.59 -5.41
C LEU A 47 7.23 3.57 -6.53
N CYS A 48 7.70 4.82 -6.44
CA CYS A 48 7.52 5.81 -7.50
C CYS A 48 8.18 5.39 -8.79
N HIS A 49 9.40 4.86 -8.73
CA HIS A 49 10.15 4.40 -9.90
C HIS A 49 9.45 3.21 -10.57
N TRP A 50 9.06 2.21 -9.78
CA TRP A 50 8.30 1.06 -10.28
C TRP A 50 6.99 1.49 -10.93
N HIS A 51 6.24 2.37 -10.28
CA HIS A 51 4.98 2.89 -10.80
C HIS A 51 5.17 3.69 -12.10
N GLY A 52 6.23 4.51 -12.18
CA GLY A 52 6.57 5.24 -13.39
C GLY A 52 6.86 4.32 -14.57
N LEU A 53 7.64 3.26 -14.34
CA LEU A 53 7.91 2.23 -15.36
C LEU A 53 6.62 1.50 -15.79
N ALA A 54 5.77 1.12 -14.83
CA ALA A 54 4.52 0.41 -15.11
C ALA A 54 3.51 1.22 -15.94
N LYS A 55 3.59 2.55 -15.92
CA LYS A 55 2.72 3.45 -16.69
C LYS A 55 3.14 3.67 -18.13
N LEU A 56 4.30 3.22 -18.53
CA LEU A 56 4.75 3.36 -19.91
C LEU A 56 3.87 2.54 -20.86
N HIS A 57 3.47 3.13 -21.97
CA HIS A 57 2.62 2.47 -22.97
C HIS A 57 3.35 1.38 -23.78
N MET A 58 4.65 1.53 -23.90
CA MET A 58 5.51 0.58 -24.62
C MET A 58 6.74 0.28 -23.77
N HIS A 59 7.10 -0.98 -23.68
CA HIS A 59 8.29 -1.43 -22.97
C HIS A 59 9.27 -2.04 -23.95
N THR A 60 10.51 -1.56 -23.92
CA THR A 60 11.65 -2.22 -24.56
C THR A 60 12.17 -3.33 -23.65
N ASP A 61 12.96 -4.25 -24.19
CA ASP A 61 13.56 -5.33 -23.41
C ASP A 61 14.42 -4.77 -22.27
N ASP A 62 15.22 -3.73 -22.52
CA ASP A 62 16.01 -3.04 -21.48
C ASP A 62 15.14 -2.45 -20.36
N MET A 63 13.97 -1.92 -20.71
CA MET A 63 13.03 -1.39 -19.72
C MET A 63 12.40 -2.50 -18.88
N LEU A 64 12.13 -3.66 -19.47
CA LEU A 64 11.62 -4.83 -18.75
C LEU A 64 12.68 -5.39 -17.79
N GLU A 65 13.95 -5.46 -18.21
CA GLU A 65 15.06 -5.85 -17.33
C GLU A 65 15.23 -4.86 -16.17
N LEU A 66 15.18 -3.54 -16.46
CA LEU A 66 15.20 -2.52 -15.42
C LEU A 66 14.04 -2.68 -14.45
N MET A 67 12.83 -2.91 -14.95
CA MET A 67 11.62 -3.08 -14.14
C MET A 67 11.71 -4.33 -13.26
N GLU A 68 12.28 -5.43 -13.77
CA GLU A 68 12.55 -6.63 -12.97
C GLU A 68 13.53 -6.34 -11.82
N SER A 69 14.64 -5.67 -12.12
CA SER A 69 15.62 -5.24 -11.11
C SER A 69 15.00 -4.36 -10.03
N VAL A 70 14.18 -3.38 -10.42
CA VAL A 70 13.45 -2.50 -9.49
C VAL A 70 12.44 -3.29 -8.66
N THR A 71 11.75 -4.28 -9.27
CA THR A 71 10.80 -5.16 -8.55
C THR A 71 11.49 -5.99 -7.48
N VAL A 72 12.64 -6.57 -7.78
CA VAL A 72 13.44 -7.33 -6.79
C VAL A 72 13.92 -6.41 -5.67
N SER A 73 14.44 -5.23 -6.00
CA SER A 73 14.89 -4.24 -5.02
C SER A 73 13.75 -3.79 -4.12
N LEU A 74 12.59 -3.48 -4.69
CA LEU A 74 11.38 -3.10 -3.97
C LEU A 74 10.94 -4.20 -3.01
N GLY A 75 10.90 -5.46 -3.45
CA GLY A 75 10.56 -6.61 -2.60
C GLY A 75 11.50 -6.77 -1.42
N ASN A 76 12.80 -6.56 -1.61
CA ASN A 76 13.79 -6.61 -0.54
C ASN A 76 13.60 -5.46 0.47
N HIS A 77 13.41 -4.23 0.00
CA HIS A 77 13.17 -3.07 0.86
C HIS A 77 11.85 -3.17 1.64
N LEU A 78 10.80 -3.76 1.06
CA LEU A 78 9.55 -4.04 1.77
C LEU A 78 9.76 -5.01 2.94
N ARG A 79 10.58 -6.06 2.76
CA ARG A 79 10.91 -7.01 3.84
C ARG A 79 11.71 -6.31 4.94
N VAL A 80 12.76 -5.56 4.58
CA VAL A 80 13.56 -4.79 5.54
C VAL A 80 12.69 -3.79 6.30
N PHE A 81 11.84 -3.04 5.61
CA PHE A 81 10.90 -2.11 6.23
C PHE A 81 10.00 -2.82 7.26
N THR A 82 9.48 -4.00 6.92
CA THR A 82 8.61 -4.76 7.83
C THR A 82 9.36 -5.28 9.05
N THR A 83 10.59 -5.77 8.88
CA THR A 83 11.37 -6.38 9.97
C THR A 83 12.04 -5.35 10.86
N GLU A 84 12.48 -4.22 10.32
CA GLU A 84 13.25 -3.22 11.06
C GLU A 84 12.38 -2.01 11.45
N THR A 85 11.76 -1.36 10.47
CA THR A 85 11.02 -0.11 10.72
C THR A 85 9.69 -0.38 11.41
N CYS A 86 8.88 -1.34 10.91
CA CYS A 86 7.59 -1.63 11.54
C CYS A 86 7.73 -2.19 12.96
N THR A 87 8.81 -2.89 13.27
CA THR A 87 9.06 -3.40 14.63
C THR A 87 9.55 -2.33 15.59
N ALA A 88 10.27 -1.31 15.08
CA ALA A 88 10.73 -0.19 15.90
C ALA A 88 9.59 0.74 16.37
N PHE A 89 8.49 0.76 15.61
CA PHE A 89 7.32 1.60 15.92
C PHE A 89 6.12 0.74 16.28
N SER A 90 5.56 0.94 17.47
CA SER A 90 4.34 0.25 17.93
C SER A 90 3.10 0.86 17.29
N THR A 91 2.86 0.56 16.01
CA THR A 91 1.72 1.08 15.26
C THR A 91 0.41 0.44 15.69
N LYS A 92 -0.63 1.25 15.84
CA LYS A 92 -1.99 0.84 16.23
C LYS A 92 -3.02 1.37 15.26
N GLU A 93 -4.19 0.74 15.24
CA GLU A 93 -5.36 1.23 14.49
C GLU A 93 -5.63 2.71 14.78
N LEU A 94 -6.06 3.43 13.75
CA LEU A 94 -6.54 4.80 13.92
C LEU A 94 -7.86 4.80 14.71
N CYS A 95 -8.13 5.86 15.47
CA CYS A 95 -9.38 5.98 16.24
C CYS A 95 -10.61 5.83 15.35
N CYS A 96 -10.60 6.47 14.17
CA CYS A 96 -11.69 6.39 13.21
C CYS A 96 -11.93 4.97 12.67
N GLU A 97 -10.89 4.13 12.54
CA GLU A 97 -11.03 2.73 12.12
C GLU A 97 -11.69 1.89 13.21
N THR A 98 -11.28 2.07 14.46
CA THR A 98 -11.87 1.38 15.62
C THR A 98 -13.35 1.75 15.77
N GLU A 99 -13.69 3.02 15.64
CA GLU A 99 -15.08 3.51 15.69
C GLU A 99 -15.92 2.97 14.53
N ALA A 100 -15.35 2.86 13.33
CA ALA A 100 -16.03 2.29 12.18
C ALA A 100 -16.31 0.80 12.39
N GLN A 101 -15.36 0.04 12.94
CA GLN A 101 -15.56 -1.38 13.28
C GLN A 101 -16.65 -1.57 14.32
N ILE A 102 -16.67 -0.76 15.39
CA ILE A 102 -17.69 -0.81 16.44
C ILE A 102 -19.07 -0.54 15.82
N ARG A 103 -19.20 0.44 14.94
CA ARG A 103 -20.47 0.73 14.25
C ARG A 103 -20.94 -0.42 13.37
N HIS A 104 -20.04 -1.09 12.62
CA HIS A 104 -20.37 -2.25 11.80
C HIS A 104 -20.84 -3.44 12.66
N HIS A 105 -20.15 -3.75 13.74
CA HIS A 105 -20.55 -4.84 14.63
C HIS A 105 -21.85 -4.53 15.39
N GLY A 106 -22.11 -3.27 15.71
CA GLY A 106 -23.38 -2.85 16.33
C GLY A 106 -24.59 -3.01 15.39
N HIS A 107 -24.41 -2.91 14.08
CA HIS A 107 -25.48 -3.16 13.10
C HIS A 107 -25.81 -4.64 12.91
N GLU A 108 -24.85 -5.53 13.04
CA GLU A 108 -25.07 -6.99 12.90
C GLU A 108 -25.75 -7.60 14.16
N SER A 109 -25.52 -7.03 15.34
CA SER A 109 -26.12 -7.51 16.59
C SER A 109 -27.58 -7.08 16.80
N ASN A 110 -28.08 -6.08 16.08
CA ASN A 110 -29.47 -5.60 16.22
C ASN A 110 -30.50 -6.52 15.56
N HIS A 111 -30.13 -7.64 14.92
CA HIS A 111 -31.06 -8.62 14.36
C HIS A 111 -31.34 -9.81 15.32
N ARG A 112 -30.76 -9.84 16.50
CA ARG A 112 -31.07 -10.86 17.53
C ARG A 112 -31.11 -10.24 18.91
N ILE A 113 -32.34 -10.14 19.42
CA ILE A 113 -32.77 -10.12 20.82
C ILE A 113 -32.56 -8.81 21.61
N SER A 114 -33.72 -8.24 21.93
CA SER A 114 -33.99 -7.28 22.98
C SER A 114 -33.54 -7.76 24.39
N SER A 115 -33.13 -6.76 25.18
CA SER A 115 -32.97 -6.73 26.63
C SER A 115 -31.58 -7.03 27.19
N SER A 116 -30.89 -5.98 27.49
CA SER A 116 -30.49 -5.56 28.85
C SER A 116 -29.44 -4.42 28.75
N HIS A 117 -29.79 -3.31 29.39
CA HIS A 117 -28.93 -2.18 29.65
C HIS A 117 -27.72 -2.64 30.45
N GLN A 118 -26.55 -2.51 29.92
CA GLN A 118 -25.34 -2.23 30.68
C GLN A 118 -24.40 -1.37 29.83
N ASN A 119 -24.33 -0.08 30.17
CA ASN A 119 -23.30 0.85 29.76
C ASN A 119 -21.93 0.34 30.25
N ASN A 120 -21.22 -0.40 29.40
CA ASN A 120 -19.82 -0.67 29.58
C ASN A 120 -19.07 -0.06 28.41
N THR A 121 -18.81 1.25 28.48
CA THR A 121 -17.82 1.95 27.68
C THR A 121 -16.42 1.50 28.10
N GLN A 122 -16.09 0.23 27.91
CA GLN A 122 -14.70 -0.16 27.82
C GLN A 122 -14.15 0.44 26.54
N ALA A 123 -13.27 1.43 26.69
CA ALA A 123 -12.48 1.96 25.61
C ALA A 123 -11.82 0.77 24.87
N ALA A 124 -12.37 0.39 23.73
CA ALA A 124 -11.89 -0.75 22.97
C ALA A 124 -10.40 -0.53 22.68
N SER A 125 -9.55 -1.37 23.24
CA SER A 125 -8.11 -1.27 23.08
C SER A 125 -7.79 -1.37 21.59
N ARG A 126 -7.18 -0.33 21.00
CA ARG A 126 -6.78 -0.29 19.60
C ARG A 126 -5.82 -1.44 19.31
N LYS A 127 -6.13 -2.22 18.28
CA LYS A 127 -5.31 -3.37 17.87
C LYS A 127 -3.99 -2.91 17.28
N ALA A 128 -2.93 -3.66 17.52
CA ALA A 128 -1.66 -3.46 16.84
C ALA A 128 -1.82 -3.72 15.34
N ARG A 129 -1.21 -2.87 14.50
CA ARG A 129 -1.19 -3.01 13.05
C ARG A 129 0.23 -3.18 12.55
N THR A 130 0.42 -4.15 11.69
CA THR A 130 1.68 -4.41 10.99
C THR A 130 1.41 -4.49 9.50
N LEU A 131 2.41 -4.13 8.69
CA LEU A 131 2.32 -4.27 7.24
C LEU A 131 2.26 -5.76 6.88
N ASN A 132 1.18 -6.15 6.20
CA ASN A 132 1.01 -7.52 5.72
C ASN A 132 1.52 -7.65 4.30
N LEU A 133 2.64 -8.36 4.11
CA LEU A 133 3.23 -8.64 2.80
C LEU A 133 2.55 -9.83 2.08
N GLN A 134 1.70 -10.59 2.77
CA GLN A 134 0.99 -11.76 2.21
C GLN A 134 -0.29 -11.38 1.45
N THR A 135 -0.29 -10.21 0.82
CA THR A 135 -1.45 -9.77 0.03
C THR A 135 -1.28 -10.11 -1.44
N TYR A 136 -2.37 -10.49 -2.10
CA TYR A 136 -2.38 -10.75 -3.54
C TYR A 136 -1.76 -9.60 -4.36
N LYS A 137 -2.01 -8.35 -3.97
CA LYS A 137 -1.48 -7.17 -4.65
C LYS A 137 0.05 -7.14 -4.68
N LEU A 138 0.71 -7.52 -3.58
CA LEU A 138 2.17 -7.56 -3.50
C LEU A 138 2.75 -8.74 -4.27
N HIS A 139 2.06 -9.90 -4.27
CA HIS A 139 2.46 -11.03 -5.12
C HIS A 139 2.33 -10.70 -6.61
N ALA A 140 1.26 -10.02 -7.01
CA ALA A 140 1.05 -9.61 -8.40
C ALA A 140 2.15 -8.66 -8.93
N LEU A 141 2.84 -7.89 -8.07
CA LEU A 141 3.99 -7.09 -8.48
C LEU A 141 5.12 -7.95 -9.06
N GLY A 142 5.39 -9.12 -8.46
CA GLY A 142 6.42 -10.05 -8.94
C GLY A 142 6.12 -10.66 -10.30
N ASP A 143 4.84 -10.84 -10.63
CA ASP A 143 4.41 -11.43 -11.90
C ASP A 143 4.20 -10.41 -13.02
N TYR A 144 4.24 -9.12 -12.70
CA TYR A 144 3.88 -8.04 -13.61
C TYR A 144 4.81 -8.02 -14.86
N VAL A 145 6.12 -8.08 -14.66
CA VAL A 145 7.10 -8.06 -15.77
C VAL A 145 6.91 -9.25 -16.71
N LYS A 146 6.70 -10.45 -16.16
CA LYS A 146 6.44 -11.66 -16.97
C LYS A 146 5.17 -11.55 -17.80
N THR A 147 4.14 -10.93 -17.25
CA THR A 147 2.87 -10.69 -17.96
C THR A 147 3.06 -9.72 -19.11
N MET A 148 3.84 -8.68 -18.91
CA MET A 148 4.14 -7.68 -19.95
C MET A 148 4.98 -8.27 -21.08
N SER A 149 6.04 -9.04 -20.79
CA SER A 149 6.87 -9.68 -21.80
C SER A 149 6.08 -10.67 -22.66
N ASN A 150 5.18 -11.46 -22.06
CA ASN A 150 4.35 -12.40 -22.80
C ASN A 150 3.32 -11.71 -23.71
N SER A 151 2.84 -10.54 -23.34
CA SER A 151 1.89 -9.76 -24.14
C SER A 151 2.55 -9.14 -25.40
N GLY A 152 3.83 -8.79 -25.31
CA GLY A 152 4.59 -8.20 -26.44
C GLY A 152 4.92 -9.20 -27.54
N HIS A 153 5.08 -10.49 -27.23
CA HIS A 153 5.45 -11.53 -28.22
C HIS A 153 4.26 -12.07 -29.03
N SER A 154 3.03 -11.79 -28.65
CA SER A 154 1.84 -12.31 -29.33
C SER A 154 1.48 -11.58 -30.63
N SER A 155 2.10 -10.45 -30.97
CA SER A 155 1.77 -9.66 -32.17
C SER A 155 2.72 -9.87 -33.36
N GLY A 156 3.70 -10.77 -33.24
CA GLY A 156 4.74 -10.97 -34.26
C GLY A 156 4.58 -12.19 -35.18
N GLN A 157 3.54 -13.01 -35.06
CA GLN A 157 3.43 -14.25 -35.85
C GLN A 157 2.15 -14.28 -36.68
N LYS A 158 2.11 -13.43 -37.73
CA LYS A 158 1.27 -13.62 -38.91
C LYS A 158 1.97 -12.99 -40.11
N THR A 159 2.74 -13.77 -40.83
CA THR A 159 2.85 -13.76 -42.31
C THR A 159 3.87 -14.80 -42.71
N GLY A 160 3.43 -15.84 -43.35
CA GLY A 160 4.16 -16.77 -44.16
C GLY A 160 3.16 -17.56 -44.93
#